data_823e070fd3b7676204e842c7252c09b7
#
_entry.id   823e070fd3b7676204e842c7252c09b7
#
_cell.length_a   1.000
_cell.length_b   1.000
_cell.length_c   1.000
_cell.angle_alpha   90.00
_cell.angle_beta   90.00
_cell.angle_gamma   90.00
#
_symmetry.space_group_name_H-M   'P 1'
#
loop_
_entity.id
_entity.type
_entity.pdbx_description
1 polymer ?
#
loop_
_entity_poly.entity_id
_entity_poly.type
_entity_poly.pdbx_seq_one_letter_code
_entity_poly.pdbx_strand_id
1 'polypeptide(L)'
;ALKAPTARGRWGELQLRRVVELAGLQKHVDFEEQAQTDEGRPDMIVHLPKGGILAVDAKVPMDAYLAAVEATDETTRRQYLANHARALRQRIHDLSRKRYWEQFDGSPAFVVMFVPSEACIAAAFECDPTILEDGFKNGVVVASPTTLLSLLKAVAYGWQQHEISENAREITQQALELYQRFVVFLEHLKRVGDRLRQTVESYNRAVGSATNRLLPAARRLEERASRELPELPPVDESPRPLPHPESESPG
;
A
#
# COMPACT_ATOMS: atom_id res chain seq x y z
N ALA A 1 35.80 3.37 24.42
CA ALA A 1 34.60 2.56 24.65
C ALA A 1 34.37 1.47 23.59
N LEU A 2 34.84 1.64 22.35
CA LEU A 2 34.63 0.69 21.23
C LEU A 2 35.77 -0.33 21.02
N LYS A 3 36.68 -0.49 22.00
CA LYS A 3 37.82 -1.43 21.83
C LYS A 3 37.45 -2.92 21.93
N ALA A 4 36.31 -3.28 22.54
CA ALA A 4 35.90 -4.67 22.64
C ALA A 4 35.02 -5.07 21.45
N PRO A 5 35.24 -6.22 20.76
CA PRO A 5 34.48 -6.67 19.59
C PRO A 5 32.97 -6.76 19.85
N THR A 6 32.57 -7.25 21.03
CA THR A 6 31.16 -7.36 21.43
C THR A 6 30.47 -6.01 21.64
N ALA A 7 31.23 -4.99 22.11
CA ALA A 7 30.69 -3.63 22.25
C ALA A 7 30.46 -2.97 20.87
N ARG A 8 31.34 -3.24 19.88
CA ARG A 8 31.21 -2.75 18.52
C ARG A 8 30.02 -3.38 17.81
N GLY A 9 29.82 -4.69 17.97
CA GLY A 9 28.66 -5.37 17.38
C GLY A 9 27.35 -4.75 17.86
N ARG A 10 27.17 -4.66 19.18
CA ARG A 10 25.97 -4.02 19.78
C ARG A 10 25.80 -2.56 19.37
N TRP A 11 26.90 -1.81 19.22
CA TRP A 11 26.84 -0.42 18.77
C TRP A 11 26.38 -0.33 17.31
N GLY A 12 26.85 -1.21 16.42
CA GLY A 12 26.41 -1.30 15.04
C GLY A 12 24.92 -1.62 14.91
N GLU A 13 24.44 -2.60 15.66
CA GLU A 13 23.01 -2.96 15.72
C GLU A 13 22.14 -1.81 16.25
N LEU A 14 22.61 -1.11 17.32
CA LEU A 14 21.91 0.05 17.87
C LEU A 14 21.82 1.20 16.86
N GLN A 15 22.91 1.48 16.14
CA GLN A 15 22.93 2.50 15.09
C GLN A 15 22.00 2.12 13.93
N LEU A 16 22.00 0.85 13.52
CA LEU A 16 21.10 0.34 12.49
C LEU A 16 19.65 0.56 12.88
N ARG A 17 19.25 0.15 14.09
CA ARG A 17 17.89 0.37 14.61
C ARG A 17 17.52 1.86 14.57
N ARG A 18 18.39 2.74 15.05
CA ARG A 18 18.13 4.18 15.08
C ARG A 18 17.92 4.75 13.68
N VAL A 19 18.69 4.31 12.70
CA VAL A 19 18.53 4.73 11.30
C VAL A 19 17.16 4.30 10.75
N VAL A 20 16.74 3.08 11.03
CA VAL A 20 15.46 2.53 10.57
C VAL A 20 14.28 3.27 11.21
N GLU A 21 14.34 3.54 12.52
CA GLU A 21 13.33 4.34 13.23
C GLU A 21 13.28 5.80 12.71
N LEU A 22 14.43 6.41 12.40
CA LEU A 22 14.49 7.75 11.78
C LEU A 22 13.94 7.79 10.36
N ALA A 23 13.92 6.65 9.65
CA ALA A 23 13.24 6.52 8.38
C ALA A 23 11.72 6.51 8.51
N GLY A 24 11.18 6.36 9.73
CA GLY A 24 9.75 6.31 10.03
C GLY A 24 9.17 4.90 10.03
N LEU A 25 10.02 3.86 10.00
CA LEU A 25 9.61 2.46 10.01
C LEU A 25 9.35 1.97 11.45
N GLN A 26 8.31 1.16 11.63
CA GLN A 26 7.88 0.65 12.93
C GLN A 26 8.36 -0.79 13.15
N LYS A 27 8.90 -1.06 14.35
CA LYS A 27 9.33 -2.40 14.72
C LYS A 27 8.16 -3.40 14.71
N HIS A 28 8.43 -4.63 14.26
CA HIS A 28 7.48 -5.74 14.11
C HIS A 28 6.35 -5.53 13.06
N VAL A 29 6.30 -4.35 12.44
CA VAL A 29 5.38 -4.06 11.33
C VAL A 29 6.18 -3.91 10.04
N ASP A 30 7.10 -2.94 10.05
CA ASP A 30 7.89 -2.60 8.86
C ASP A 30 9.28 -3.25 8.88
N PHE A 31 9.78 -3.67 10.06
CA PHE A 31 11.05 -4.37 10.19
C PHE A 31 11.11 -5.34 11.37
N GLU A 32 11.97 -6.33 11.26
CA GLU A 32 12.30 -7.31 12.30
C GLU A 32 13.80 -7.40 12.50
N GLU A 33 14.21 -7.46 13.77
CA GLU A 33 15.61 -7.65 14.15
C GLU A 33 15.91 -9.14 14.32
N GLN A 34 17.08 -9.55 13.83
CA GLN A 34 17.59 -10.92 14.01
C GLN A 34 16.62 -12.01 13.55
N ALA A 35 15.86 -11.76 12.49
CA ALA A 35 14.94 -12.74 11.90
C ALA A 35 15.72 -13.96 11.40
N GLN A 36 15.18 -15.17 11.62
CA GLN A 36 15.74 -16.39 11.07
C GLN A 36 15.26 -16.57 9.62
N THR A 37 16.22 -16.87 8.74
CA THR A 37 15.95 -17.26 7.35
C THR A 37 16.65 -18.59 7.08
N ASP A 38 16.28 -19.31 6.03
CA ASP A 38 16.88 -20.60 5.68
C ASP A 38 18.38 -20.48 5.37
N GLU A 39 18.83 -19.35 4.81
CA GLU A 39 20.22 -19.07 4.45
C GLU A 39 21.02 -18.38 5.57
N GLY A 40 20.43 -18.24 6.76
CA GLY A 40 21.09 -17.66 7.92
C GLY A 40 20.26 -16.60 8.65
N ARG A 41 20.93 -15.75 9.41
CA ARG A 41 20.27 -14.75 10.25
C ARG A 41 20.83 -13.36 9.93
N PRO A 42 20.14 -12.56 9.11
CA PRO A 42 20.49 -11.14 8.94
C PRO A 42 20.23 -10.39 10.24
N ASP A 43 20.96 -9.31 10.46
CA ASP A 43 20.78 -8.49 11.67
C ASP A 43 19.43 -7.77 11.66
N MET A 44 18.89 -7.48 10.46
CA MET A 44 17.57 -6.89 10.29
C MET A 44 16.96 -7.29 8.94
N ILE A 45 15.64 -7.45 8.93
CA ILE A 45 14.80 -7.55 7.73
C ILE A 45 13.85 -6.37 7.73
N VAL A 46 13.80 -5.64 6.62
CA VAL A 46 12.78 -4.62 6.35
C VAL A 46 11.77 -5.22 5.38
N HIS A 47 10.50 -5.23 5.76
CA HIS A 47 9.42 -5.72 4.91
C HIS A 47 9.17 -4.74 3.76
N LEU A 48 8.88 -5.25 2.57
CA LEU A 48 8.56 -4.48 1.40
C LEU A 48 7.11 -4.73 0.95
N PRO A 49 6.51 -3.85 0.16
CA PRO A 49 5.21 -4.12 -0.44
C PRO A 49 5.18 -5.47 -1.16
N LYS A 50 4.03 -6.15 -1.16
CA LYS A 50 3.81 -7.46 -1.80
C LYS A 50 4.60 -8.63 -1.21
N GLY A 51 5.04 -8.50 0.04
CA GLY A 51 5.72 -9.61 0.74
C GLY A 51 7.21 -9.74 0.47
N GLY A 52 7.81 -8.86 -0.32
CA GLY A 52 9.27 -8.80 -0.48
C GLY A 52 9.97 -8.35 0.80
N ILE A 53 11.27 -8.61 0.88
CA ILE A 53 12.10 -8.15 2.00
C ILE A 53 13.36 -7.43 1.52
N LEU A 54 13.89 -6.54 2.39
CA LEU A 54 15.24 -6.01 2.27
C LEU A 54 16.04 -6.49 3.48
N ALA A 55 17.01 -7.37 3.26
CA ALA A 55 17.90 -7.83 4.30
C ALA A 55 19.02 -6.81 4.54
N VAL A 56 19.33 -6.55 5.82
CA VAL A 56 20.43 -5.67 6.25
C VAL A 56 21.33 -6.41 7.22
N ASP A 57 22.63 -6.39 6.96
CA ASP A 57 23.66 -7.00 7.80
C ASP A 57 24.62 -5.92 8.30
N ALA A 58 24.76 -5.76 9.63
CA ALA A 58 25.54 -4.70 10.29
C ALA A 58 26.95 -5.12 10.68
N LYS A 59 27.38 -6.30 10.28
CA LYS A 59 28.63 -6.92 10.74
C LYS A 59 29.83 -6.54 9.85
N VAL A 60 30.50 -5.47 10.20
CA VAL A 60 31.64 -4.94 9.45
C VAL A 60 32.95 -5.13 10.19
N PRO A 61 34.03 -5.60 9.51
CA PRO A 61 35.36 -5.71 10.08
C PRO A 61 36.03 -4.33 10.22
N MET A 62 35.96 -3.72 11.41
CA MET A 62 36.53 -2.41 11.68
C MET A 62 37.93 -2.45 12.32
N ASP A 63 38.44 -3.64 12.69
CA ASP A 63 39.68 -3.77 13.44
C ASP A 63 40.90 -3.17 12.73
N ALA A 64 41.05 -3.46 11.46
CA ALA A 64 42.15 -2.94 10.64
C ALA A 64 42.02 -1.43 10.43
N TYR A 65 40.80 -0.91 10.27
CA TYR A 65 40.58 0.55 10.18
C TYR A 65 40.97 1.27 11.46
N LEU A 66 40.55 0.77 12.62
CA LEU A 66 40.88 1.36 13.90
C LEU A 66 42.40 1.30 14.15
N ALA A 67 43.06 0.19 13.80
CA ALA A 67 44.52 0.08 13.87
C ALA A 67 45.23 1.11 12.97
N ALA A 68 44.68 1.38 11.78
CA ALA A 68 45.18 2.40 10.88
C ALA A 68 45.05 3.82 11.46
N VAL A 69 43.97 4.10 12.17
CA VAL A 69 43.74 5.40 12.84
C VAL A 69 44.72 5.60 14.03
N GLU A 70 45.10 4.52 14.72
CA GLU A 70 46.06 4.54 15.86
C GLU A 70 47.54 4.47 15.40
N ALA A 71 47.81 4.15 14.11
CA ALA A 71 49.17 4.02 13.60
C ALA A 71 49.90 5.37 13.59
N THR A 72 51.16 5.36 14.05
CA THR A 72 52.02 6.55 14.19
C THR A 72 52.88 6.77 12.95
N ASP A 73 53.12 5.75 12.15
CA ASP A 73 53.88 5.86 10.89
C ASP A 73 52.99 5.56 9.66
N GLU A 74 53.30 6.23 8.55
CA GLU A 74 52.52 6.17 7.35
C GLU A 74 52.57 4.80 6.65
N THR A 75 53.68 4.07 6.76
CA THR A 75 53.81 2.75 6.12
C THR A 75 52.89 1.73 6.79
N THR A 76 52.93 1.67 8.12
CA THR A 76 52.03 0.82 8.93
C THR A 76 50.57 1.21 8.73
N ARG A 77 50.28 2.51 8.70
CA ARG A 77 48.91 3.00 8.40
C ARG A 77 48.40 2.49 7.06
N ARG A 78 49.17 2.64 6.00
CA ARG A 78 48.79 2.13 4.65
C ARG A 78 48.55 0.63 4.65
N GLN A 79 49.38 -0.13 5.36
CA GLN A 79 49.21 -1.56 5.47
C GLN A 79 47.90 -1.96 6.16
N TYR A 80 47.53 -1.28 7.23
CA TYR A 80 46.26 -1.48 7.92
C TYR A 80 45.07 -1.09 7.03
N LEU A 81 45.14 0.02 6.29
CA LEU A 81 44.08 0.40 5.36
C LEU A 81 43.90 -0.60 4.21
N ALA A 82 45.00 -1.14 3.67
CA ALA A 82 44.93 -2.21 2.67
C ALA A 82 44.31 -3.50 3.24
N ASN A 83 44.60 -3.80 4.52
CA ASN A 83 43.98 -4.93 5.21
C ASN A 83 42.48 -4.69 5.42
N HIS A 84 42.10 -3.46 5.75
CA HIS A 84 40.69 -3.06 5.92
C HIS A 84 39.92 -3.22 4.61
N ALA A 85 40.47 -2.71 3.50
CA ALA A 85 39.86 -2.85 2.18
C ALA A 85 39.64 -4.33 1.79
N ARG A 86 40.66 -5.19 2.02
CA ARG A 86 40.54 -6.62 1.80
C ARG A 86 39.47 -7.29 2.66
N ALA A 87 39.41 -6.93 3.93
CA ALA A 87 38.42 -7.47 4.86
C ALA A 87 36.98 -7.06 4.49
N LEU A 88 36.80 -5.81 3.99
CA LEU A 88 35.51 -5.33 3.48
C LEU A 88 35.10 -6.10 2.23
N ARG A 89 36.00 -6.28 1.28
CA ARG A 89 35.78 -7.09 0.06
C ARG A 89 35.40 -8.54 0.39
N GLN A 90 36.10 -9.16 1.33
CA GLN A 90 35.79 -10.53 1.77
C GLN A 90 34.37 -10.58 2.37
N ARG A 91 33.99 -9.59 3.16
CA ARG A 91 32.65 -9.54 3.73
C ARG A 91 31.55 -9.38 2.68
N ILE A 92 31.77 -8.57 1.65
CA ILE A 92 30.87 -8.46 0.51
C ILE A 92 30.68 -9.84 -0.14
N HIS A 93 31.78 -10.54 -0.38
CA HIS A 93 31.72 -11.88 -0.98
C HIS A 93 30.99 -12.91 -0.11
N ASP A 94 31.18 -12.87 1.20
CA ASP A 94 30.48 -13.75 2.13
C ASP A 94 28.96 -13.45 2.17
N LEU A 95 28.56 -12.19 2.11
CA LEU A 95 27.17 -11.79 2.07
C LEU A 95 26.50 -12.13 0.74
N SER A 96 27.19 -11.98 -0.37
CA SER A 96 26.66 -12.30 -1.70
C SER A 96 26.26 -13.78 -1.83
N ARG A 97 26.95 -14.66 -1.13
CA ARG A 97 26.65 -16.10 -1.13
C ARG A 97 25.36 -16.47 -0.41
N LYS A 98 24.93 -15.63 0.54
CA LYS A 98 23.74 -15.90 1.36
C LYS A 98 22.43 -15.68 0.63
N ARG A 99 22.42 -14.88 -0.44
CA ARG A 99 21.28 -14.65 -1.33
C ARG A 99 19.92 -14.55 -0.63
N TYR A 100 19.83 -13.83 0.47
CA TYR A 100 18.62 -13.69 1.30
C TYR A 100 17.35 -13.34 0.50
N TRP A 101 17.51 -12.60 -0.60
CA TRP A 101 16.42 -12.17 -1.46
C TRP A 101 15.76 -13.29 -2.27
N GLU A 102 16.43 -14.44 -2.45
CA GLU A 102 15.88 -15.56 -3.24
C GLU A 102 14.79 -16.34 -2.50
N GLN A 103 14.66 -16.13 -1.19
CA GLN A 103 13.66 -16.81 -0.34
C GLN A 103 12.30 -16.11 -0.33
N PHE A 104 12.22 -14.87 -0.84
CA PHE A 104 11.02 -14.06 -0.73
C PHE A 104 10.68 -13.41 -2.07
N ASP A 105 9.52 -13.76 -2.61
CA ASP A 105 9.02 -13.18 -3.85
C ASP A 105 8.85 -11.66 -3.71
N GLY A 106 9.26 -10.91 -4.75
CA GLY A 106 9.18 -9.45 -4.74
C GLY A 106 10.32 -8.74 -4.01
N SER A 107 11.32 -9.48 -3.50
CA SER A 107 12.51 -8.90 -2.90
C SER A 107 13.47 -8.36 -3.96
N PRO A 108 14.13 -7.21 -3.71
CA PRO A 108 15.17 -6.72 -4.58
C PRO A 108 16.38 -7.67 -4.55
N ALA A 109 17.03 -7.89 -5.69
CA ALA A 109 18.15 -8.83 -5.83
C ALA A 109 19.45 -8.31 -5.18
N PHE A 110 19.36 -7.82 -3.95
CA PHE A 110 20.52 -7.38 -3.17
C PHE A 110 20.29 -7.45 -1.66
N VAL A 111 21.40 -7.45 -0.91
CA VAL A 111 21.44 -7.26 0.56
C VAL A 111 22.19 -5.97 0.88
N VAL A 112 21.79 -5.29 1.93
CA VAL A 112 22.50 -4.10 2.42
C VAL A 112 23.55 -4.52 3.46
N MET A 113 24.80 -4.15 3.20
CA MET A 113 25.87 -4.21 4.19
C MET A 113 25.98 -2.87 4.90
N PHE A 114 25.48 -2.79 6.12
CA PHE A 114 25.49 -1.57 6.92
C PHE A 114 26.85 -1.35 7.60
N VAL A 115 27.48 -0.23 7.30
CA VAL A 115 28.75 0.21 7.90
C VAL A 115 28.49 1.46 8.73
N PRO A 116 28.64 1.42 10.06
CA PRO A 116 28.23 2.52 10.95
C PRO A 116 29.13 3.77 10.89
N SER A 117 30.09 3.84 9.94
CA SER A 117 31.04 4.95 9.78
C SER A 117 31.30 5.27 8.32
N GLU A 118 30.96 6.48 7.89
CA GLU A 118 31.29 7.02 6.55
C GLU A 118 32.81 6.97 6.28
N ALA A 119 33.62 7.37 7.27
CA ALA A 119 35.07 7.39 7.13
C ALA A 119 35.65 5.98 6.92
N CYS A 120 35.05 4.96 7.50
CA CYS A 120 35.44 3.58 7.30
C CYS A 120 35.19 3.10 5.86
N ILE A 121 34.06 3.48 5.27
CA ILE A 121 33.75 3.21 3.86
C ILE A 121 34.71 3.96 2.95
N ALA A 122 34.89 5.26 3.17
CA ALA A 122 35.76 6.11 2.36
C ALA A 122 37.20 5.58 2.34
N ALA A 123 37.75 5.21 3.49
CA ALA A 123 39.09 4.68 3.60
C ALA A 123 39.28 3.36 2.83
N ALA A 124 38.28 2.49 2.80
CA ALA A 124 38.36 1.25 2.00
C ALA A 124 38.29 1.54 0.52
N PHE A 125 37.42 2.46 0.07
CA PHE A 125 37.24 2.82 -1.34
C PHE A 125 38.43 3.64 -1.89
N GLU A 126 39.11 4.45 -1.06
CA GLU A 126 40.35 5.10 -1.43
C GLU A 126 41.47 4.09 -1.69
N CYS A 127 41.55 3.02 -0.89
CA CYS A 127 42.53 1.96 -1.08
C CYS A 127 42.21 1.07 -2.29
N ASP A 128 40.91 0.83 -2.54
CA ASP A 128 40.46 -0.06 -3.58
C ASP A 128 39.11 0.42 -4.13
N PRO A 129 39.11 1.28 -5.16
CA PRO A 129 37.89 1.83 -5.75
C PRO A 129 36.97 0.78 -6.38
N THR A 130 37.48 -0.41 -6.69
CA THR A 130 36.68 -1.47 -7.34
C THR A 130 35.77 -2.19 -6.37
N ILE A 131 35.91 -2.00 -5.05
CA ILE A 131 35.06 -2.62 -4.02
C ILE A 131 33.57 -2.28 -4.22
N LEU A 132 33.28 -1.02 -4.59
CA LEU A 132 31.92 -0.56 -4.83
C LEU A 132 31.28 -1.30 -6.01
N GLU A 133 31.99 -1.39 -7.15
CA GLU A 133 31.50 -2.09 -8.33
C GLU A 133 31.31 -3.59 -8.08
N ASP A 134 32.26 -4.20 -7.38
CA ASP A 134 32.21 -5.61 -7.00
C ASP A 134 31.02 -5.89 -6.08
N GLY A 135 30.73 -4.97 -5.14
CA GLY A 135 29.55 -5.04 -4.29
C GLY A 135 28.27 -5.10 -5.14
N PHE A 136 28.08 -4.12 -6.01
CA PHE A 136 26.88 -4.06 -6.87
C PHE A 136 26.75 -5.29 -7.79
N LYS A 137 27.86 -5.74 -8.42
CA LYS A 137 27.84 -6.93 -9.27
C LYS A 137 27.43 -8.20 -8.52
N ASN A 138 27.74 -8.27 -7.24
CA ASN A 138 27.44 -9.41 -6.38
C ASN A 138 26.17 -9.25 -5.54
N GLY A 139 25.33 -8.25 -5.82
CA GLY A 139 24.09 -8.01 -5.10
C GLY A 139 24.30 -7.55 -3.64
N VAL A 140 25.38 -6.83 -3.35
CA VAL A 140 25.65 -6.26 -2.02
C VAL A 140 25.79 -4.75 -2.12
N VAL A 141 24.92 -4.02 -1.45
CA VAL A 141 24.94 -2.56 -1.37
C VAL A 141 25.59 -2.13 -0.06
N VAL A 142 26.76 -1.49 -0.13
CA VAL A 142 27.43 -0.93 1.05
C VAL A 142 26.77 0.38 1.41
N ALA A 143 26.23 0.46 2.63
CA ALA A 143 25.50 1.64 3.08
C ALA A 143 26.01 2.16 4.44
N SER A 144 26.29 3.44 4.48
CA SER A 144 26.50 4.19 5.71
C SER A 144 25.14 4.55 6.36
N PRO A 145 25.12 5.13 7.57
CA PRO A 145 23.90 5.62 8.21
C PRO A 145 23.11 6.57 7.31
N THR A 146 23.76 7.50 6.62
CA THR A 146 23.13 8.47 5.73
C THR A 146 22.56 7.81 4.48
N THR A 147 23.35 6.94 3.85
CA THR A 147 22.91 6.20 2.65
C THR A 147 21.76 5.26 2.96
N LEU A 148 21.83 4.50 4.07
CA LEU A 148 20.75 3.63 4.49
C LEU A 148 19.48 4.42 4.82
N LEU A 149 19.57 5.53 5.54
CA LEU A 149 18.42 6.39 5.82
C LEU A 149 17.74 6.85 4.53
N SER A 150 18.52 7.27 3.54
CA SER A 150 18.00 7.72 2.25
C SER A 150 17.31 6.59 1.49
N LEU A 151 17.91 5.39 1.48
CA LEU A 151 17.32 4.20 0.87
C LEU A 151 16.00 3.81 1.55
N LEU A 152 15.97 3.75 2.88
CA LEU A 152 14.77 3.40 3.63
C LEU A 152 13.66 4.44 3.51
N LYS A 153 13.99 5.73 3.42
CA LYS A 153 12.99 6.77 3.12
C LYS A 153 12.40 6.61 1.72
N ALA A 154 13.21 6.24 0.73
CA ALA A 154 12.70 5.95 -0.60
C ALA A 154 11.77 4.73 -0.61
N VAL A 155 12.12 3.68 0.16
CA VAL A 155 11.28 2.50 0.36
C VAL A 155 9.96 2.87 1.06
N ALA A 156 10.02 3.63 2.16
CA ALA A 156 8.82 4.08 2.90
C ALA A 156 7.89 4.94 2.03
N TYR A 157 8.45 5.82 1.20
CA TYR A 157 7.69 6.59 0.23
C TYR A 157 7.02 5.69 -0.83
N GLY A 158 7.74 4.69 -1.34
CA GLY A 158 7.19 3.69 -2.25
C GLY A 158 6.00 2.92 -1.64
N TRP A 159 6.08 2.58 -0.36
CA TRP A 159 4.98 1.95 0.38
C TRP A 159 3.75 2.84 0.43
N GLN A 160 3.92 4.10 0.84
CA GLN A 160 2.82 5.04 0.92
C GLN A 160 2.11 5.21 -0.42
N GLN A 161 2.87 5.29 -1.52
CA GLN A 161 2.30 5.38 -2.87
C GLN A 161 1.55 4.10 -3.27
N HIS A 162 2.08 2.94 -2.89
CA HIS A 162 1.42 1.66 -3.16
C HIS A 162 0.09 1.54 -2.41
N GLU A 163 0.06 1.87 -1.12
CA GLU A 163 -1.15 1.84 -0.29
C GLU A 163 -2.23 2.80 -0.83
N ILE A 164 -1.85 4.02 -1.22
CA ILE A 164 -2.77 4.99 -1.86
C ILE A 164 -3.35 4.40 -3.15
N SER A 165 -2.53 3.76 -3.98
CA SER A 165 -2.97 3.17 -5.25
C SER A 165 -3.93 2.00 -5.04
N GLU A 166 -3.69 1.12 -4.08
CA GLU A 166 -4.58 -0.01 -3.76
C GLU A 166 -5.91 0.49 -3.19
N ASN A 167 -5.88 1.45 -2.27
CA ASN A 167 -7.09 2.07 -1.72
C ASN A 167 -7.93 2.76 -2.81
N ALA A 168 -7.28 3.47 -3.75
CA ALA A 168 -7.98 4.10 -4.87
C ALA A 168 -8.65 3.07 -5.80
N ARG A 169 -8.02 1.92 -6.05
CA ARG A 169 -8.60 0.82 -6.83
C ARG A 169 -9.81 0.21 -6.13
N GLU A 170 -9.69 -0.04 -4.83
CA GLU A 170 -10.79 -0.59 -4.03
C GLU A 170 -11.99 0.36 -4.01
N ILE A 171 -11.77 1.66 -3.75
CA ILE A 171 -12.82 2.68 -3.81
C ILE A 171 -13.50 2.71 -5.18
N THR A 172 -12.72 2.65 -6.26
CA THR A 172 -13.26 2.64 -7.62
C THR A 172 -14.14 1.41 -7.86
N GLN A 173 -13.73 0.24 -7.41
CA GLN A 173 -14.50 -0.99 -7.55
C GLN A 173 -15.80 -0.93 -6.74
N GLN A 174 -15.76 -0.45 -5.50
CA GLN A 174 -16.95 -0.25 -4.66
C GLN A 174 -17.92 0.77 -5.27
N ALA A 175 -17.38 1.86 -5.85
CA ALA A 175 -18.20 2.86 -6.54
C ALA A 175 -18.92 2.29 -7.76
N LEU A 176 -18.25 1.46 -8.57
CA LEU A 176 -18.86 0.77 -9.70
C LEU A 176 -19.97 -0.19 -9.28
N GLU A 177 -19.75 -0.96 -8.21
CA GLU A 177 -20.76 -1.86 -7.66
C GLU A 177 -21.98 -1.09 -7.14
N LEU A 178 -21.75 0.00 -6.40
CA LEU A 178 -22.83 0.88 -5.95
C LEU A 178 -23.62 1.45 -7.13
N TYR A 179 -22.94 1.92 -8.17
CA TYR A 179 -23.59 2.44 -9.37
C TYR A 179 -24.49 1.39 -10.05
N GLN A 180 -24.01 0.15 -10.19
CA GLN A 180 -24.80 -0.94 -10.77
C GLN A 180 -26.06 -1.21 -9.94
N ARG A 181 -25.94 -1.27 -8.61
CA ARG A 181 -27.08 -1.46 -7.71
C ARG A 181 -28.08 -0.31 -7.81
N PHE A 182 -27.58 0.92 -7.97
CA PHE A 182 -28.42 2.10 -8.13
C PHE A 182 -29.19 2.08 -9.46
N VAL A 183 -28.58 1.67 -10.56
CA VAL A 183 -29.27 1.48 -11.85
C VAL A 183 -30.41 0.50 -11.71
N VAL A 184 -30.19 -0.67 -11.10
CA VAL A 184 -31.23 -1.68 -10.85
C VAL A 184 -32.37 -1.12 -9.99
N PHE A 185 -32.03 -0.34 -8.94
CA PHE A 185 -33.05 0.31 -8.11
C PHE A 185 -33.91 1.27 -8.92
N LEU A 186 -33.29 2.11 -9.77
CA LEU A 186 -34.04 3.04 -10.63
C LEU A 186 -34.98 2.31 -11.61
N GLU A 187 -34.55 1.17 -12.16
CA GLU A 187 -35.42 0.34 -13.01
C GLU A 187 -36.64 -0.24 -12.25
N HIS A 188 -36.42 -0.65 -11.00
CA HIS A 188 -37.52 -1.09 -10.13
C HIS A 188 -38.48 0.06 -9.85
N LEU A 189 -37.95 1.24 -9.52
CA LEU A 189 -38.76 2.42 -9.24
C LEU A 189 -39.58 2.85 -10.47
N LYS A 190 -38.98 2.82 -11.68
CA LYS A 190 -39.69 3.06 -12.94
C LYS A 190 -40.86 2.09 -13.13
N ARG A 191 -40.62 0.78 -12.90
CA ARG A 191 -41.70 -0.23 -13.00
C ARG A 191 -42.85 0.01 -12.03
N VAL A 192 -42.54 0.48 -10.80
CA VAL A 192 -43.57 0.86 -9.83
C VAL A 192 -44.39 2.05 -10.37
N GLY A 193 -43.73 3.09 -10.89
CA GLY A 193 -44.41 4.24 -11.50
C GLY A 193 -45.33 3.87 -12.67
N ASP A 194 -44.87 2.97 -13.57
CA ASP A 194 -45.67 2.49 -14.70
C ASP A 194 -46.90 1.69 -14.23
N ARG A 195 -46.77 0.85 -13.22
CA ARG A 195 -47.90 0.11 -12.63
C ARG A 195 -48.90 1.02 -11.93
N LEU A 196 -48.43 2.06 -11.21
CA LEU A 196 -49.30 3.06 -10.61
C LEU A 196 -50.11 3.79 -11.66
N ARG A 197 -49.51 4.22 -12.79
CA ARG A 197 -50.18 4.85 -13.90
C ARG A 197 -51.27 3.94 -14.45
N GLN A 198 -50.97 2.66 -14.76
CA GLN A 198 -51.92 1.68 -15.24
C GLN A 198 -53.09 1.48 -14.25
N THR A 199 -52.79 1.51 -12.94
CA THR A 199 -53.82 1.39 -11.89
C THR A 199 -54.73 2.60 -11.92
N VAL A 200 -54.21 3.82 -11.97
CA VAL A 200 -55.01 5.06 -12.09
C VAL A 200 -55.89 5.04 -13.36
N GLU A 201 -55.33 4.67 -14.52
CA GLU A 201 -56.09 4.55 -15.77
C GLU A 201 -57.22 3.52 -15.67
N SER A 202 -56.96 2.40 -15.03
CA SER A 202 -57.97 1.33 -14.81
C SER A 202 -59.08 1.79 -13.88
N TYR A 203 -58.69 2.48 -12.80
CA TYR A 203 -59.65 3.09 -11.86
C TYR A 203 -60.55 4.12 -12.59
N ASN A 204 -59.95 5.05 -13.32
CA ASN A 204 -60.68 6.10 -14.05
C ASN A 204 -61.61 5.51 -15.12
N ARG A 205 -61.22 4.41 -15.79
CA ARG A 205 -62.12 3.68 -16.72
C ARG A 205 -63.28 3.05 -15.99
N ALA A 206 -63.05 2.47 -14.79
CA ALA A 206 -64.13 1.89 -14.01
C ALA A 206 -65.13 2.97 -13.49
N VAL A 207 -64.61 4.09 -13.00
CA VAL A 207 -65.40 5.27 -12.61
C VAL A 207 -66.24 5.81 -13.77
N GLY A 208 -65.59 6.00 -14.97
CA GLY A 208 -66.30 6.42 -16.14
C GLY A 208 -67.41 5.47 -16.57
N SER A 209 -67.16 4.17 -16.52
CA SER A 209 -68.18 3.15 -16.81
C SER A 209 -69.32 3.16 -15.75
N ALA A 210 -69.01 3.32 -14.50
CA ALA A 210 -70.02 3.43 -13.45
C ALA A 210 -70.86 4.71 -13.62
N THR A 211 -70.24 5.85 -13.88
CA THR A 211 -70.92 7.12 -14.07
C THR A 211 -71.83 7.12 -15.29
N ASN A 212 -71.38 6.53 -16.43
CA ASN A 212 -72.10 6.64 -17.70
C ASN A 212 -73.15 5.51 -17.88
N ARG A 213 -72.99 4.35 -17.22
CA ARG A 213 -73.85 3.18 -17.44
C ARG A 213 -74.60 2.76 -16.17
N LEU A 214 -73.95 2.68 -14.98
CA LEU A 214 -74.55 2.17 -13.79
C LEU A 214 -75.35 3.23 -13.02
N LEU A 215 -74.82 4.43 -12.82
CA LEU A 215 -75.51 5.53 -12.13
C LEU A 215 -76.85 5.91 -12.77
N PRO A 216 -77.00 6.07 -14.11
CA PRO A 216 -78.25 6.38 -14.71
C PRO A 216 -79.28 5.24 -14.52
N ALA A 217 -78.85 3.98 -14.50
CA ALA A 217 -79.72 2.84 -14.21
C ALA A 217 -80.14 2.78 -12.73
N ALA A 218 -79.19 3.07 -11.82
CA ALA A 218 -79.41 3.09 -10.40
C ALA A 218 -80.34 4.25 -9.97
N ARG A 219 -80.20 5.46 -10.56
CA ARG A 219 -81.09 6.62 -10.26
C ARG A 219 -82.54 6.32 -10.63
N ARG A 220 -82.84 5.51 -11.64
CA ARG A 220 -84.22 5.06 -11.92
C ARG A 220 -84.79 4.13 -10.86
N LEU A 221 -83.93 3.54 -9.99
CA LEU A 221 -84.29 2.70 -8.86
C LEU A 221 -84.29 3.49 -7.52
N GLU A 222 -83.51 4.61 -7.43
CA GLU A 222 -83.43 5.47 -6.29
C GLU A 222 -84.79 6.09 -5.92
N GLU A 223 -85.60 6.50 -6.91
CA GLU A 223 -86.98 6.94 -6.69
C GLU A 223 -87.85 5.95 -5.91
N ARG A 224 -87.38 4.69 -5.81
CA ARG A 224 -88.05 3.59 -5.06
C ARG A 224 -87.28 3.16 -3.81
N ALA A 225 -85.99 3.54 -3.60
CA ALA A 225 -85.14 2.93 -2.55
C ALA A 225 -84.67 3.89 -1.44
N SER A 226 -84.94 5.18 -1.51
CA SER A 226 -84.57 6.22 -0.49
C SER A 226 -83.16 6.15 0.01
N ARG A 227 -82.16 5.85 -0.83
CA ARG A 227 -80.76 5.78 -0.44
C ARG A 227 -79.85 6.49 -1.47
N GLU A 228 -79.08 7.51 -1.03
CA GLU A 228 -78.12 8.20 -1.87
C GLU A 228 -76.91 7.32 -2.24
N LEU A 229 -76.46 7.40 -3.53
CA LEU A 229 -75.28 6.71 -4.00
C LEU A 229 -74.05 7.58 -3.82
N PRO A 230 -72.93 7.00 -3.33
CA PRO A 230 -71.71 7.75 -3.17
C PRO A 230 -71.15 8.23 -4.51
N GLU A 231 -70.62 9.48 -4.54
CA GLU A 231 -69.85 9.99 -5.69
C GLU A 231 -68.46 9.40 -5.71
N LEU A 232 -68.04 8.95 -6.90
CA LEU A 232 -66.72 8.40 -7.13
C LEU A 232 -65.95 9.38 -8.08
N PRO A 233 -65.14 10.28 -7.51
CA PRO A 233 -64.37 11.22 -8.31
C PRO A 233 -63.24 10.49 -9.03
N PRO A 234 -62.87 10.93 -10.26
CA PRO A 234 -61.68 10.45 -10.95
C PRO A 234 -60.42 10.84 -10.19
N VAL A 235 -59.32 10.08 -10.40
CA VAL A 235 -58.00 10.41 -9.86
C VAL A 235 -57.19 11.08 -10.97
N ASP A 236 -56.91 12.36 -10.78
CA ASP A 236 -56.12 13.13 -11.74
C ASP A 236 -54.60 13.15 -11.47
N GLU A 237 -54.20 12.56 -10.35
CA GLU A 237 -52.81 12.49 -9.95
C GLU A 237 -52.06 11.41 -10.75
N SER A 238 -50.95 11.79 -11.36
CA SER A 238 -50.01 10.87 -12.00
C SER A 238 -48.67 10.86 -11.26
N PRO A 239 -47.95 9.71 -11.23
CA PRO A 239 -46.63 9.65 -10.66
C PRO A 239 -45.69 10.66 -11.27
N ARG A 240 -44.91 11.39 -10.44
CA ARG A 240 -43.90 12.33 -10.92
C ARG A 240 -42.86 11.59 -11.72
N PRO A 241 -42.48 12.03 -12.95
CA PRO A 241 -41.40 11.40 -13.71
C PRO A 241 -40.06 11.61 -13.02
N LEU A 242 -39.18 10.60 -13.13
CA LEU A 242 -37.79 10.74 -12.70
C LEU A 242 -37.11 11.82 -13.56
N PRO A 243 -36.32 12.74 -12.94
CA PRO A 243 -35.52 13.67 -13.72
C PRO A 243 -34.54 12.92 -14.60
N HIS A 244 -34.45 13.26 -15.88
CA HIS A 244 -33.36 12.78 -16.72
C HIS A 244 -32.06 13.43 -16.20
N PRO A 245 -30.98 12.66 -15.95
CA PRO A 245 -29.68 13.27 -15.76
C PRO A 245 -29.36 14.05 -17.05
N GLU A 246 -29.32 15.36 -16.97
CA GLU A 246 -28.78 16.17 -18.05
C GLU A 246 -27.34 15.67 -18.28
N SER A 247 -27.03 15.35 -19.53
CA SER A 247 -25.68 15.06 -19.95
C SER A 247 -24.87 16.33 -19.80
N GLU A 248 -24.27 16.55 -18.62
CA GLU A 248 -23.19 17.52 -18.48
C GLU A 248 -22.07 17.06 -19.41
N SER A 249 -21.96 17.77 -20.54
CA SER A 249 -20.78 17.66 -21.40
C SER A 249 -19.56 18.02 -20.57
N PRO A 250 -18.51 17.18 -20.54
CA PRO A 250 -17.28 17.54 -19.84
C PRO A 250 -16.67 18.78 -20.52
N GLY A 251 -16.58 19.89 -19.76
CA GLY A 251 -15.81 21.06 -20.11
C GLY A 251 -14.32 20.86 -19.86
#